data_1c1c58c543391d391077b2bef20b906b
#
_entry.id   1c1c58c543391d391077b2bef20b906b
#
_cell.length_a   1.000
_cell.length_b   1.000
_cell.length_c   1.000
_cell.angle_alpha   90.00
_cell.angle_beta   90.00
_cell.angle_gamma   90.00
#
_symmetry.space_group_name_H-M   'P 1'
#
loop_
_entity.id
_entity.type
_entity.pdbx_description
1 polymer ?
#
loop_
_entity_poly.entity_id
_entity_poly.type
_entity_poly.pdbx_seq_one_letter_code
_entity_poly.pdbx_strand_id
1 'polypeptide(L)'
;MYREEATFYRAALLLGLTRGDAVMRWSDAVLAADPDAPAAFVEIAATPADDLSAMRHALYPLCDDRESTAVIRRIIGLVSQDLADGCRSFDDSVRVLSQIRRFLKLDAATDDGLKALLVEVWRARHELGGDRAATEARVREWLAENACGVR
;
A
#
# COMPACT_ATOMS: atom_id res chain seq x y z
N MET A 1 2.93 19.78 0.56
CA MET A 1 1.97 19.32 1.59
C MET A 1 1.16 18.11 1.09
N TYR A 2 0.69 18.08 -0.15
CA TYR A 2 -0.15 16.98 -0.67
C TYR A 2 0.61 15.80 -1.28
N ARG A 3 1.90 15.94 -1.61
CA ARG A 3 2.67 14.97 -2.41
C ARG A 3 2.77 13.60 -1.76
N GLU A 4 3.10 13.54 -0.49
CA GLU A 4 3.22 12.26 0.23
C GLU A 4 1.88 11.52 0.30
N GLU A 5 0.79 12.25 0.56
CA GLU A 5 -0.55 11.67 0.63
C GLU A 5 -1.04 11.20 -0.75
N ALA A 6 -0.81 11.98 -1.81
CA ALA A 6 -1.12 11.58 -3.19
C ALA A 6 -0.32 10.33 -3.61
N THR A 7 0.98 10.29 -3.27
CA THR A 7 1.84 9.14 -3.54
C THR A 7 1.36 7.89 -2.79
N PHE A 8 0.96 8.04 -1.52
CA PHE A 8 0.37 6.96 -0.74
C PHE A 8 -0.92 6.43 -1.39
N TYR A 9 -1.88 7.30 -1.73
CA TYR A 9 -3.14 6.89 -2.35
C TYR A 9 -2.92 6.20 -3.70
N ARG A 10 -2.00 6.72 -4.53
CA ARG A 10 -1.67 6.13 -5.83
C ARG A 10 -1.10 4.72 -5.67
N ALA A 11 -0.17 4.51 -4.73
CA ALA A 11 0.40 3.19 -4.42
C ALA A 11 -0.65 2.25 -3.81
N ALA A 12 -1.47 2.73 -2.88
CA ALA A 12 -2.52 1.94 -2.25
C ALA A 12 -3.60 1.49 -3.25
N LEU A 13 -4.00 2.35 -4.21
CA LEU A 13 -4.90 1.98 -5.31
C LEU A 13 -4.27 0.90 -6.22
N LEU A 14 -2.99 1.06 -6.57
CA LEU A 14 -2.26 0.10 -7.41
C LEU A 14 -2.24 -1.30 -6.81
N LEU A 15 -2.13 -1.37 -5.49
CA LEU A 15 -2.04 -2.61 -4.71
C LEU A 15 -3.41 -3.15 -4.24
N GLY A 16 -4.50 -2.45 -4.54
CA GLY A 16 -5.83 -2.82 -4.08
C GLY A 16 -6.02 -2.73 -2.56
N LEU A 17 -5.29 -1.82 -1.91
CA LEU A 17 -5.34 -1.58 -0.46
C LEU A 17 -6.29 -0.45 -0.07
N THR A 18 -6.77 0.32 -1.04
CA THR A 18 -7.76 1.37 -0.84
C THR A 18 -8.74 1.41 -2.01
N ARG A 19 -9.81 2.18 -1.85
CA ARG A 19 -10.87 2.34 -2.84
C ARG A 19 -10.88 3.76 -3.38
N GLY A 20 -11.38 3.96 -4.58
CA GLY A 20 -11.47 5.28 -5.21
C GLY A 20 -12.32 6.27 -4.41
N ASP A 21 -13.38 5.81 -3.71
CA ASP A 21 -14.20 6.66 -2.86
C ASP A 21 -13.44 7.26 -1.66
N ALA A 22 -12.41 6.59 -1.15
CA ALA A 22 -11.54 7.15 -0.12
C ALA A 22 -10.68 8.30 -0.68
N VAL A 23 -10.19 8.14 -1.91
CA VAL A 23 -9.41 9.19 -2.59
C VAL A 23 -10.28 10.40 -2.92
N MET A 24 -11.50 10.18 -3.38
CA MET A 24 -12.46 11.26 -3.64
C MET A 24 -12.76 12.06 -2.37
N ARG A 25 -13.08 11.38 -1.25
CA ARG A 25 -13.31 12.07 0.04
C ARG A 25 -12.10 12.89 0.49
N TRP A 26 -10.88 12.38 0.28
CA TRP A 26 -9.68 13.15 0.57
C TRP A 26 -9.58 14.39 -0.33
N SER A 27 -9.84 14.24 -1.63
CA SER A 27 -9.85 15.35 -2.59
C SER A 27 -10.87 16.41 -2.21
N ASP A 28 -12.09 16.01 -1.90
CA ASP A 28 -13.16 16.93 -1.45
C ASP A 28 -12.77 17.68 -0.18
N ALA A 29 -12.15 17.02 0.78
CA ALA A 29 -11.67 17.64 2.00
C ALA A 29 -10.57 18.69 1.73
N VAL A 30 -9.66 18.41 0.79
CA VAL A 30 -8.62 19.36 0.38
C VAL A 30 -9.24 20.57 -0.30
N LEU A 31 -10.16 20.38 -1.26
CA LEU A 31 -10.82 21.46 -1.98
C LEU A 31 -11.67 22.35 -1.02
N ALA A 32 -12.25 21.74 0.00
CA ALA A 32 -13.01 22.49 1.01
C ALA A 32 -12.12 23.32 1.94
N ALA A 33 -10.89 22.86 2.20
CA ALA A 33 -9.96 23.50 3.13
C ALA A 33 -9.04 24.52 2.45
N ASP A 34 -8.75 24.37 1.17
CA ASP A 34 -7.81 25.18 0.41
C ASP A 34 -8.41 25.60 -0.94
N PRO A 35 -8.91 26.84 -1.05
CA PRO A 35 -9.45 27.36 -2.33
C PRO A 35 -8.42 27.42 -3.47
N ASP A 36 -7.13 27.46 -3.13
CA ASP A 36 -6.03 27.52 -4.10
C ASP A 36 -5.42 26.11 -4.38
N ALA A 37 -6.12 25.05 -3.97
CA ALA A 37 -5.66 23.69 -4.23
C ALA A 37 -5.42 23.44 -5.73
N PRO A 38 -4.38 22.64 -6.09
CA PRO A 38 -4.10 22.31 -7.47
C PRO A 38 -5.32 21.76 -8.24
N ALA A 39 -5.47 22.13 -9.51
CA ALA A 39 -6.59 21.70 -10.36
C ALA A 39 -6.75 20.16 -10.45
N ALA A 40 -5.67 19.40 -10.24
CA ALA A 40 -5.71 17.94 -10.18
C ALA A 40 -6.69 17.41 -9.13
N PHE A 41 -6.95 18.14 -8.04
CA PHE A 41 -7.96 17.75 -7.05
C PHE A 41 -9.38 17.80 -7.61
N VAL A 42 -9.67 18.77 -8.48
CA VAL A 42 -10.97 18.83 -9.18
C VAL A 42 -11.13 17.63 -10.11
N GLU A 43 -10.07 17.24 -10.81
CA GLU A 43 -10.08 16.06 -11.68
C GLU A 43 -10.30 14.77 -10.88
N ILE A 44 -9.63 14.62 -9.72
CA ILE A 44 -9.83 13.48 -8.82
C ILE A 44 -11.29 13.42 -8.35
N ALA A 45 -11.85 14.55 -7.87
CA ALA A 45 -13.22 14.62 -7.39
C ALA A 45 -14.26 14.30 -8.49
N ALA A 46 -13.94 14.59 -9.75
CA ALA A 46 -14.79 14.30 -10.90
C ALA A 46 -14.62 12.88 -11.47
N THR A 47 -13.59 12.14 -11.05
CA THR A 47 -13.29 10.79 -11.55
C THR A 47 -14.20 9.76 -10.86
N PRO A 48 -14.87 8.85 -11.62
CA PRO A 48 -15.65 7.77 -11.00
C PRO A 48 -14.83 6.91 -10.05
N ALA A 49 -15.39 6.59 -8.88
CA ALA A 49 -14.69 5.86 -7.83
C ALA A 49 -14.26 4.43 -8.22
N ASP A 50 -14.92 3.83 -9.20
CA ASP A 50 -14.65 2.50 -9.74
C ASP A 50 -13.63 2.52 -10.90
N ASP A 51 -13.36 3.68 -11.49
CA ASP A 51 -12.29 3.83 -12.49
C ASP A 51 -10.92 4.08 -11.82
N LEU A 52 -10.36 3.00 -11.27
CA LEU A 52 -9.09 3.06 -10.55
C LEU A 52 -7.91 3.47 -11.44
N SER A 53 -8.01 3.23 -12.75
CA SER A 53 -6.96 3.63 -13.71
C SER A 53 -6.96 5.15 -13.91
N ALA A 54 -8.13 5.72 -14.19
CA ALA A 54 -8.28 7.18 -14.32
C ALA A 54 -7.93 7.89 -13.01
N MET A 55 -8.35 7.33 -11.86
CA MET A 55 -8.03 7.87 -10.53
C MET A 55 -6.52 7.95 -10.28
N ARG A 56 -5.77 6.88 -10.61
CA ARG A 56 -4.31 6.88 -10.49
C ARG A 56 -3.64 7.87 -11.46
N HIS A 57 -4.23 8.05 -12.63
CA HIS A 57 -3.74 9.04 -13.60
C HIS A 57 -3.95 10.47 -13.08
N ALA A 58 -5.11 10.78 -12.53
CA ALA A 58 -5.42 12.07 -11.95
C ALA A 58 -4.54 12.41 -10.72
N LEU A 59 -4.12 11.40 -9.95
CA LEU A 59 -3.19 11.57 -8.83
C LEU A 59 -1.76 11.87 -9.27
N TYR A 60 -1.35 11.43 -10.47
CA TYR A 60 0.04 11.46 -10.91
C TYR A 60 0.71 12.85 -10.82
N PRO A 61 0.08 13.97 -11.22
CA PRO A 61 0.69 15.30 -11.11
C PRO A 61 0.98 15.76 -9.68
N LEU A 62 0.30 15.15 -8.70
CA LEU A 62 0.45 15.46 -7.28
C LEU A 62 1.49 14.59 -6.57
N CYS A 63 1.94 13.49 -7.21
CA CYS A 63 2.82 12.52 -6.59
C CYS A 63 4.29 12.95 -6.60
N ASP A 64 5.05 12.35 -5.70
CA ASP A 64 6.51 12.31 -5.79
C ASP A 64 6.97 11.27 -6.82
N ASP A 65 8.18 11.43 -7.35
CA ASP A 65 8.78 10.49 -8.31
C ASP A 65 9.06 9.09 -7.69
N ARG A 66 9.09 9.03 -6.37
CA ARG A 66 9.34 7.80 -5.60
C ARG A 66 8.47 7.78 -4.35
N GLU A 67 8.12 6.58 -3.92
CA GLU A 67 7.57 6.35 -2.60
C GLU A 67 8.64 6.59 -1.53
N SER A 68 8.34 7.46 -0.56
CA SER A 68 9.20 7.66 0.61
C SER A 68 9.13 6.44 1.53
N THR A 69 10.13 6.27 2.39
CA THR A 69 10.10 5.23 3.44
C THR A 69 8.84 5.34 4.31
N ALA A 70 8.35 6.56 4.56
CA ALA A 70 7.11 6.78 5.31
C ALA A 70 5.89 6.23 4.56
N VAL A 71 5.78 6.50 3.26
CA VAL A 71 4.72 5.95 2.41
C VAL A 71 4.76 4.43 2.38
N ILE A 72 5.95 3.83 2.18
CA ILE A 72 6.12 2.38 2.16
C ILE A 72 5.69 1.76 3.49
N ARG A 73 6.10 2.33 4.63
CA ARG A 73 5.69 1.85 5.96
C ARG A 73 4.19 1.95 6.19
N ARG A 74 3.53 3.01 5.70
CA ARG A 74 2.06 3.14 5.75
C ARG A 74 1.38 2.06 4.90
N ILE A 75 1.88 1.77 3.70
CA ILE A 75 1.38 0.69 2.84
C ILE A 75 1.50 -0.67 3.54
N ILE A 76 2.66 -0.97 4.12
CA ILE A 76 2.87 -2.19 4.91
C ILE A 76 1.91 -2.25 6.11
N GLY A 77 1.68 -1.10 6.76
CA GLY A 77 0.71 -0.95 7.86
C GLY A 77 -0.72 -1.32 7.47
N LEU A 78 -1.18 -0.92 6.27
CA LEU A 78 -2.49 -1.33 5.75
C LEU A 78 -2.58 -2.85 5.57
N VAL A 79 -1.55 -3.50 5.01
CA VAL A 79 -1.52 -4.96 4.86
C VAL A 79 -1.56 -5.64 6.21
N SER A 80 -0.80 -5.13 7.19
CA SER A 80 -0.79 -5.64 8.57
C SER A 80 -2.17 -5.53 9.22
N GLN A 81 -2.83 -4.38 9.08
CA GLN A 81 -4.16 -4.12 9.63
C GLN A 81 -5.21 -5.02 8.99
N ASP A 82 -5.25 -5.11 7.65
CA ASP A 82 -6.19 -5.95 6.91
C ASP A 82 -6.07 -7.43 7.31
N LEU A 83 -4.83 -7.90 7.52
CA LEU A 83 -4.57 -9.26 7.95
C LEU A 83 -4.99 -9.48 9.42
N ALA A 84 -4.76 -8.51 10.30
CA ALA A 84 -5.14 -8.59 11.72
C ALA A 84 -6.65 -8.58 11.89
N ASP A 85 -7.36 -7.76 11.12
CA ASP A 85 -8.83 -7.60 11.17
C ASP A 85 -9.58 -8.71 10.41
N GLY A 86 -8.86 -9.60 9.72
CA GLY A 86 -9.47 -10.64 8.90
C GLY A 86 -10.12 -10.13 7.61
N CYS A 87 -9.88 -8.86 7.25
CA CYS A 87 -10.35 -8.26 6.00
C CYS A 87 -9.64 -8.84 4.78
N ARG A 88 -8.45 -9.42 4.99
CA ARG A 88 -7.61 -10.03 3.97
C ARG A 88 -7.09 -11.38 4.44
N SER A 89 -7.12 -12.39 3.57
CA SER A 89 -6.53 -13.69 3.86
C SER A 89 -4.99 -13.60 3.93
N PHE A 90 -4.37 -14.59 4.56
CA PHE A 90 -2.91 -14.71 4.57
C PHE A 90 -2.33 -14.79 3.16
N ASP A 91 -2.94 -15.61 2.29
CA ASP A 91 -2.46 -15.78 0.91
C ASP A 91 -2.59 -14.50 0.08
N ASP A 92 -3.67 -13.74 0.27
CA ASP A 92 -3.83 -12.42 -0.37
C ASP A 92 -2.83 -11.40 0.16
N SER A 93 -2.52 -11.43 1.45
CA SER A 93 -1.50 -10.56 2.05
C SER A 93 -0.11 -10.85 1.47
N VAL A 94 0.25 -12.13 1.34
CA VAL A 94 1.51 -12.55 0.69
C VAL A 94 1.57 -12.10 -0.76
N ARG A 95 0.45 -12.18 -1.50
CA ARG A 95 0.38 -11.68 -2.88
C ARG A 95 0.62 -10.17 -2.93
N VAL A 96 0.01 -9.39 -2.04
CA VAL A 96 0.24 -7.94 -1.96
C VAL A 96 1.69 -7.63 -1.61
N LEU A 97 2.30 -8.35 -0.67
CA LEU A 97 3.73 -8.20 -0.34
C LEU A 97 4.62 -8.45 -1.55
N SER A 98 4.31 -9.43 -2.37
CA SER A 98 5.03 -9.69 -3.63
C SER A 98 4.86 -8.54 -4.63
N GLN A 99 3.67 -7.94 -4.69
CA GLN A 99 3.40 -6.77 -5.53
C GLN A 99 4.11 -5.51 -5.03
N ILE A 100 4.15 -5.29 -3.71
CA ILE A 100 4.93 -4.19 -3.09
C ILE A 100 6.38 -4.27 -3.58
N ARG A 101 7.01 -5.44 -3.46
CA ARG A 101 8.38 -5.65 -3.91
C ARG A 101 8.56 -5.42 -5.42
N ARG A 102 7.55 -5.75 -6.22
CA ARG A 102 7.59 -5.63 -7.69
C ARG A 102 7.39 -4.21 -8.18
N PHE A 103 6.52 -3.44 -7.55
CA PHE A 103 6.03 -2.16 -8.07
C PHE A 103 6.53 -0.94 -7.33
N LEU A 104 6.93 -1.08 -6.05
CA LEU A 104 7.45 0.02 -5.26
C LEU A 104 8.97 -0.01 -5.18
N LYS A 105 9.58 1.16 -5.03
CA LYS A 105 11.04 1.29 -4.87
C LYS A 105 11.40 1.22 -3.38
N LEU A 106 11.67 0.00 -2.91
CA LEU A 106 12.09 -0.25 -1.53
C LEU A 106 13.55 0.15 -1.30
N ASP A 107 13.89 0.53 -0.07
CA ASP A 107 15.28 0.56 0.36
C ASP A 107 15.84 -0.88 0.45
N ALA A 108 17.18 -0.99 0.40
CA ALA A 108 17.84 -2.30 0.32
C ALA A 108 17.50 -3.21 1.51
N ALA A 109 17.43 -2.67 2.72
CA ALA A 109 17.15 -3.47 3.91
C ALA A 109 15.71 -4.02 3.88
N THR A 110 14.74 -3.19 3.50
CA THR A 110 13.34 -3.59 3.35
C THR A 110 13.17 -4.60 2.23
N ASP A 111 13.82 -4.41 1.07
CA ASP A 111 13.76 -5.36 -0.06
C ASP A 111 14.37 -6.70 0.30
N ASP A 112 15.55 -6.72 0.93
CA ASP A 112 16.22 -7.96 1.34
C ASP A 112 15.40 -8.72 2.39
N GLY A 113 14.85 -8.02 3.39
CA GLY A 113 13.98 -8.62 4.39
C GLY A 113 12.71 -9.21 3.78
N LEU A 114 12.05 -8.49 2.88
CA LEU A 114 10.86 -8.95 2.21
C LEU A 114 11.14 -10.13 1.27
N LYS A 115 12.27 -10.10 0.55
CA LYS A 115 12.71 -11.20 -0.29
C LYS A 115 12.93 -12.48 0.52
N ALA A 116 13.63 -12.40 1.65
CA ALA A 116 13.87 -13.53 2.53
C ALA A 116 12.55 -14.11 3.05
N LEU A 117 11.62 -13.25 3.49
CA LEU A 117 10.29 -13.65 3.95
C LEU A 117 9.50 -14.40 2.87
N LEU A 118 9.46 -13.87 1.63
CA LEU A 118 8.75 -14.50 0.52
C LEU A 118 9.35 -15.87 0.14
N VAL A 119 10.66 -16.05 0.29
CA VAL A 119 11.33 -17.35 0.10
C VAL A 119 10.89 -18.34 1.19
N GLU A 120 10.79 -17.93 2.45
CA GLU A 120 10.28 -18.78 3.54
C GLU A 120 8.83 -19.21 3.27
N VAL A 121 7.96 -18.28 2.85
CA VAL A 121 6.57 -18.58 2.47
C VAL A 121 6.52 -19.59 1.32
N TRP A 122 7.34 -19.39 0.30
CA TRP A 122 7.40 -20.31 -0.84
C TRP A 122 7.81 -21.71 -0.42
N ARG A 123 8.84 -21.85 0.42
CA ARG A 123 9.30 -23.15 0.94
C ARG A 123 8.22 -23.85 1.75
N ALA A 124 7.52 -23.13 2.63
CA ALA A 124 6.44 -23.70 3.43
C ALA A 124 5.29 -24.22 2.56
N ARG A 125 4.94 -23.50 1.47
CA ARG A 125 3.89 -23.91 0.53
C ARG A 125 4.24 -25.17 -0.27
N HIS A 126 5.52 -25.41 -0.53
CA HIS A 126 6.01 -26.54 -1.34
C HIS A 126 6.55 -27.68 -0.47
N GLU A 127 6.25 -27.69 0.80
CA GLU A 127 6.69 -28.73 1.76
C GLU A 127 8.23 -28.96 1.79
N LEU A 128 8.99 -27.94 1.44
CA LEU A 128 10.45 -27.97 1.44
C LEU A 128 11.05 -27.63 2.81
N GLY A 129 10.44 -28.16 3.88
CA GLY A 129 10.93 -28.01 5.25
C GLY A 129 10.41 -26.77 6.00
N GLY A 130 9.25 -26.22 5.63
CA GLY A 130 8.60 -25.11 6.32
C GLY A 130 7.37 -25.52 7.11
N ASP A 131 7.25 -24.99 8.33
CA ASP A 131 6.03 -25.02 9.12
C ASP A 131 5.14 -23.83 8.73
N ARG A 132 3.92 -24.11 8.26
CA ARG A 132 2.97 -23.08 7.81
C ARG A 132 2.61 -22.10 8.94
N ALA A 133 2.34 -22.61 10.13
CA ALA A 133 1.97 -21.77 11.27
C ALA A 133 3.14 -20.87 11.71
N ALA A 134 4.36 -21.39 11.75
CA ALA A 134 5.56 -20.62 12.04
C ALA A 134 5.81 -19.55 10.95
N THR A 135 5.56 -19.89 9.69
CA THR A 135 5.71 -18.95 8.57
C THR A 135 4.68 -17.83 8.64
N GLU A 136 3.42 -18.12 8.95
CA GLU A 136 2.38 -17.11 9.19
C GLU A 136 2.75 -16.17 10.34
N ALA A 137 3.25 -16.71 11.46
CA ALA A 137 3.72 -15.92 12.60
C ALA A 137 4.88 -15.00 12.19
N ARG A 138 5.82 -15.49 11.40
CA ARG A 138 6.96 -14.72 10.90
C ARG A 138 6.53 -13.59 9.97
N VAL A 139 5.55 -13.81 9.09
CA VAL A 139 4.99 -12.75 8.24
C VAL A 139 4.33 -11.67 9.08
N ARG A 140 3.53 -12.04 10.10
CA ARG A 140 2.89 -11.07 11.00
C ARG A 140 3.92 -10.25 11.79
N GLU A 141 4.97 -10.88 12.27
CA GLU A 141 6.08 -10.21 12.96
C GLU A 141 6.77 -9.20 12.05
N TRP A 142 7.14 -9.61 10.84
CA TRP A 142 7.79 -8.73 9.86
C TRP A 142 6.91 -7.53 9.48
N LEU A 143 5.60 -7.76 9.28
CA LEU A 143 4.64 -6.70 9.02
C LEU A 143 4.60 -5.69 10.19
N ALA A 144 4.56 -6.17 11.42
CA ALA A 144 4.53 -5.31 12.61
C ALA A 144 5.82 -4.49 12.77
N GLU A 145 6.98 -5.08 12.49
CA GLU A 145 8.29 -4.41 12.56
C GLU A 145 8.46 -3.31 11.50
N ASN A 146 7.86 -3.49 10.32
CA ASN A 146 8.03 -2.59 9.17
C ASN A 146 6.83 -1.65 8.96
N ALA A 147 5.75 -1.84 9.68
CA ALA A 147 4.58 -0.96 9.65
C ALA A 147 4.87 0.36 10.39
N CYS A 148 4.42 1.46 9.80
CA CYS A 148 4.17 2.65 10.60
C CYS A 148 2.74 2.56 11.14
N GLY A 149 2.52 2.85 12.42
CA GLY A 149 1.18 2.83 12.99
C GLY A 149 0.22 3.66 12.12
N VAL A 150 -0.75 2.99 11.53
CA VAL A 150 -1.88 3.65 10.87
C VAL A 150 -2.76 4.18 12.01
N ARG A 151 -2.57 5.45 12.37
CA ARG A 151 -3.50 6.20 13.22
C ARG A 151 -4.37 7.06 12.36
#